data_b2fac79ced92c565aa101b0b16674bb9
#
_entry.id   b2fac79ced92c565aa101b0b16674bb9
#
_cell.length_a   1.000
_cell.length_b   1.000
_cell.length_c   1.000
_cell.angle_alpha   90.00
_cell.angle_beta   90.00
_cell.angle_gamma   90.00
#
_symmetry.space_group_name_H-M   'P 1'
#
loop_
_entity.id
_entity.type
_entity.pdbx_description
1 polymer ?
#
loop_
_entity_poly.entity_id
_entity_poly.type
_entity_poly.pdbx_seq_one_letter_code
_entity_poly.pdbx_strand_id
1 'polypeptide(L)'
;ARGLDIKDITQADFPLPTLTPKLAALKNQVMEGRGIGVLRGVPVDRYAMAESAAAFWGLGLHVGVPVSQNHNGHLLGHVYDLVGPTRDNPSYRAYHTSAELGYHSDSCDVVVLLCLNKAKQGGLSSIASSVAIYNVMLERRPDLVAELVKPWYRDRRNEIPPGKDPWFELPIFCFEQG
;
A
#
# COMPACT_ATOMS: atom_id res chain seq x y z
N ALA A 1 25.38 11.81 -4.81
CA ALA A 1 24.01 12.30 -4.53
C ALA A 1 23.93 13.76 -4.95
N ARG A 2 22.92 14.16 -5.75
CA ARG A 2 22.75 15.53 -6.29
C ARG A 2 22.17 16.50 -5.24
N GLY A 3 22.06 16.11 -3.95
CA GLY A 3 21.49 16.94 -2.89
C GLY A 3 19.99 17.19 -3.02
N LEU A 4 19.27 16.40 -3.83
CA LEU A 4 17.84 16.48 -3.96
C LEU A 4 17.14 15.88 -2.73
N ASP A 5 16.01 16.46 -2.33
CA ASP A 5 15.06 15.80 -1.44
C ASP A 5 14.49 14.56 -2.15
N ILE A 6 14.22 13.48 -1.42
CA ILE A 6 13.71 12.22 -1.98
C ILE A 6 12.43 12.46 -2.81
N LYS A 7 11.53 13.30 -2.33
CA LYS A 7 10.27 13.65 -3.01
C LYS A 7 10.46 14.36 -4.37
N ASP A 8 11.61 15.01 -4.56
CA ASP A 8 11.95 15.76 -5.78
C ASP A 8 12.70 14.91 -6.81
N ILE A 9 13.04 13.67 -6.45
CA ILE A 9 13.64 12.70 -7.37
C ILE A 9 12.56 12.23 -8.37
N THR A 10 12.82 12.41 -9.64
CA THR A 10 11.98 11.93 -10.74
C THR A 10 12.48 10.61 -11.30
N GLN A 11 11.68 9.94 -12.13
CA GLN A 11 12.11 8.74 -12.84
C GLN A 11 13.35 9.00 -13.75
N ALA A 12 13.47 10.20 -14.30
CA ALA A 12 14.62 10.59 -15.11
C ALA A 12 15.91 10.72 -14.29
N ASP A 13 15.79 11.09 -13.01
CA ASP A 13 16.94 11.18 -12.08
C ASP A 13 17.38 9.81 -11.58
N PHE A 14 16.53 8.78 -11.74
CA PHE A 14 16.77 7.42 -11.29
C PHE A 14 16.68 6.41 -12.46
N PRO A 15 17.53 6.52 -13.49
CA PRO A 15 17.50 5.62 -14.64
C PRO A 15 17.94 4.22 -14.26
N LEU A 16 17.18 3.21 -14.69
CA LEU A 16 17.42 1.78 -14.42
C LEU A 16 17.41 0.99 -15.75
N PRO A 17 18.32 1.24 -16.70
CA PRO A 17 18.22 0.73 -18.07
C PRO A 17 18.12 -0.80 -18.15
N THR A 18 18.81 -1.52 -17.27
CA THR A 18 18.78 -2.98 -17.20
C THR A 18 17.59 -3.53 -16.42
N LEU A 19 17.05 -2.78 -15.48
CA LEU A 19 15.94 -3.21 -14.60
C LEU A 19 14.58 -2.76 -15.12
N THR A 20 14.51 -1.66 -15.89
CA THR A 20 13.25 -1.10 -16.40
C THR A 20 12.37 -2.12 -17.11
N PRO A 21 12.86 -3.00 -18.00
CA PRO A 21 12.01 -4.02 -18.63
C PRO A 21 11.41 -5.01 -17.61
N LYS A 22 12.17 -5.37 -16.56
CA LYS A 22 11.70 -6.26 -15.50
C LYS A 22 10.65 -5.58 -14.61
N LEU A 23 10.83 -4.29 -14.32
CA LEU A 23 9.86 -3.49 -13.56
C LEU A 23 8.56 -3.30 -14.36
N ALA A 24 8.66 -3.07 -15.66
CA ALA A 24 7.50 -3.01 -16.54
C ALA A 24 6.72 -4.34 -16.56
N ALA A 25 7.42 -5.47 -16.68
CA ALA A 25 6.80 -6.79 -16.59
C ALA A 25 6.17 -7.06 -15.23
N LEU A 26 6.84 -6.65 -14.13
CA LEU A 26 6.31 -6.74 -12.77
C LEU A 26 5.05 -5.90 -12.59
N LYS A 27 5.06 -4.64 -13.07
CA LYS A 27 3.89 -3.76 -13.08
C LYS A 27 2.72 -4.40 -13.81
N ASN A 28 2.94 -4.92 -15.02
CA ASN A 28 1.91 -5.58 -15.80
C ASN A 28 1.35 -6.82 -15.06
N GLN A 29 2.21 -7.61 -14.41
CA GLN A 29 1.76 -8.75 -13.59
C GLN A 29 0.90 -8.33 -12.40
N VAL A 30 1.21 -7.18 -11.78
CA VAL A 30 0.44 -6.64 -10.65
C VAL A 30 -0.88 -6.05 -11.11
N MET A 31 -0.90 -5.31 -12.23
CA MET A 31 -2.10 -4.62 -12.72
C MET A 31 -3.07 -5.56 -13.45
N GLU A 32 -2.55 -6.42 -14.33
CA GLU A 32 -3.36 -7.21 -15.26
C GLU A 32 -3.27 -8.73 -14.99
N GLY A 33 -2.38 -9.15 -14.09
CA GLY A 33 -2.12 -10.56 -13.84
C GLY A 33 -2.59 -11.04 -12.47
N ARG A 34 -1.65 -11.59 -11.68
CA ARG A 34 -1.96 -12.18 -10.37
C ARG A 34 -2.27 -11.15 -9.26
N GLY A 35 -2.06 -9.86 -9.50
CA GLY A 35 -2.20 -8.81 -8.50
C GLY A 35 -1.05 -8.71 -7.50
N ILE A 36 -0.01 -9.54 -7.62
CA ILE A 36 1.15 -9.53 -6.73
C ILE A 36 2.45 -9.73 -7.48
N GLY A 37 3.53 -9.18 -6.93
CA GLY A 37 4.88 -9.40 -7.42
C GLY A 37 5.91 -9.26 -6.31
N VAL A 38 7.06 -9.93 -6.46
CA VAL A 38 8.17 -9.87 -5.50
C VAL A 38 9.45 -9.52 -6.24
N LEU A 39 10.04 -8.38 -5.87
CA LEU A 39 11.38 -7.99 -6.28
C LEU A 39 12.37 -8.38 -5.18
N ARG A 40 13.39 -9.16 -5.53
CA ARG A 40 14.43 -9.61 -4.59
C ARG A 40 15.77 -8.97 -4.92
N GLY A 41 16.63 -8.86 -3.90
CA GLY A 41 18.03 -8.46 -4.07
C GLY A 41 18.29 -6.96 -3.95
N VAL A 42 17.37 -6.18 -3.36
CA VAL A 42 17.71 -4.83 -2.91
C VAL A 42 18.65 -4.95 -1.71
N PRO A 43 19.91 -4.46 -1.81
CA PRO A 43 20.94 -4.72 -0.81
C PRO A 43 20.84 -3.73 0.38
N VAL A 44 19.69 -3.78 1.10
CA VAL A 44 19.38 -2.87 2.21
C VAL A 44 20.39 -2.94 3.36
N ASP A 45 21.07 -4.06 3.51
CA ASP A 45 22.14 -4.26 4.49
C ASP A 45 23.40 -3.43 4.20
N ARG A 46 23.56 -2.94 2.96
CA ARG A 46 24.71 -2.12 2.50
C ARG A 46 24.38 -0.64 2.43
N TYR A 47 23.13 -0.27 2.60
CA TYR A 47 22.63 1.09 2.44
C TYR A 47 22.35 1.72 3.80
N ALA A 48 22.67 2.99 3.92
CA ALA A 48 22.10 3.82 4.98
C ALA A 48 20.58 3.94 4.78
N MET A 49 19.85 4.31 5.84
CA MET A 49 18.39 4.46 5.77
C MET A 49 17.94 5.40 4.65
N ALA A 50 18.60 6.55 4.49
CA ALA A 50 18.29 7.51 3.44
C ALA A 50 18.54 6.95 2.03
N GLU A 51 19.58 6.12 1.87
CA GLU A 51 19.90 5.47 0.60
C GLU A 51 18.87 4.37 0.28
N SER A 52 18.46 3.59 1.28
CA SER A 52 17.39 2.60 1.15
C SER A 52 16.07 3.26 0.76
N ALA A 53 15.73 4.40 1.37
CA ALA A 53 14.55 5.19 1.05
C ALA A 53 14.61 5.74 -0.38
N ALA A 54 15.76 6.29 -0.80
CA ALA A 54 15.96 6.79 -2.16
C ALA A 54 15.89 5.67 -3.21
N ALA A 55 16.48 4.50 -2.92
CA ALA A 55 16.40 3.33 -3.80
C ALA A 55 14.96 2.83 -3.92
N PHE A 56 14.23 2.75 -2.81
CA PHE A 56 12.83 2.35 -2.78
C PHE A 56 11.94 3.32 -3.55
N TRP A 57 12.14 4.63 -3.33
CA TRP A 57 11.47 5.69 -4.06
C TRP A 57 11.70 5.58 -5.57
N GLY A 58 12.97 5.50 -5.98
CA GLY A 58 13.33 5.37 -7.39
C GLY A 58 12.74 4.13 -8.07
N LEU A 59 12.71 2.98 -7.38
CA LEU A 59 12.03 1.78 -7.88
C LEU A 59 10.52 2.01 -8.02
N GLY A 60 9.90 2.65 -7.03
CA GLY A 60 8.47 2.98 -7.02
C GLY A 60 8.05 3.85 -8.20
N LEU A 61 8.88 4.83 -8.59
CA LEU A 61 8.61 5.70 -9.74
C LEU A 61 8.53 4.96 -11.09
N HIS A 62 9.10 3.78 -11.20
CA HIS A 62 8.94 2.91 -12.38
C HIS A 62 7.66 2.05 -12.33
N VAL A 63 6.99 1.99 -11.18
CA VAL A 63 5.72 1.26 -11.01
C VAL A 63 4.53 2.20 -11.17
N GLY A 64 4.57 3.38 -10.54
CA GLY A 64 3.46 4.32 -10.56
C GLY A 64 3.81 5.70 -10.01
N VAL A 65 2.78 6.48 -9.73
CA VAL A 65 2.87 7.80 -9.13
C VAL A 65 2.65 7.68 -7.62
N PRO A 66 3.57 8.18 -6.78
CA PRO A 66 3.40 8.14 -5.34
C PRO A 66 2.19 8.96 -4.88
N VAL A 67 1.40 8.40 -3.97
CA VAL A 67 0.28 9.09 -3.33
C VAL A 67 0.56 9.30 -1.85
N SER A 68 -0.11 10.27 -1.25
CA SER A 68 0.04 10.57 0.18
C SER A 68 -0.34 9.36 1.04
N GLN A 69 0.52 9.03 2.00
CA GLN A 69 0.36 7.91 2.94
C GLN A 69 -0.39 8.32 4.22
N ASN A 70 -0.54 9.62 4.47
CA ASN A 70 -1.21 10.15 5.65
C ASN A 70 -1.65 11.61 5.44
N HIS A 71 -2.40 12.15 6.41
CA HIS A 71 -2.93 13.53 6.36
C HIS A 71 -1.84 14.63 6.32
N ASN A 72 -0.58 14.30 6.69
CA ASN A 72 0.55 15.23 6.62
C ASN A 72 1.19 15.28 5.22
N GLY A 73 0.68 14.50 4.26
CA GLY A 73 1.20 14.48 2.90
C GLY A 73 2.50 13.68 2.72
N HIS A 74 2.87 12.82 3.69
CA HIS A 74 4.04 11.98 3.55
C HIS A 74 3.84 10.97 2.41
N LEU A 75 4.81 10.88 1.52
CA LEU A 75 4.79 9.98 0.35
C LEU A 75 5.48 8.64 0.63
N LEU A 76 6.32 8.56 1.67
CA LEU A 76 6.91 7.34 2.18
C LEU A 76 6.44 7.11 3.61
N GLY A 77 5.88 5.93 3.88
CA GLY A 77 5.47 5.50 5.20
C GLY A 77 6.52 4.59 5.85
N HIS A 78 6.78 4.79 7.14
CA HIS A 78 7.60 3.90 7.93
C HIS A 78 6.71 2.91 8.68
N VAL A 79 6.98 1.61 8.50
CA VAL A 79 6.27 0.53 9.19
C VAL A 79 7.18 0.02 10.30
N TYR A 80 6.88 0.37 11.55
CA TYR A 80 7.60 -0.08 12.73
C TYR A 80 6.75 0.07 13.99
N ASP A 81 7.03 -0.75 14.99
CA ASP A 81 6.31 -0.73 16.25
C ASP A 81 6.73 0.46 17.10
N LEU A 82 5.79 1.35 17.38
CA LEU A 82 5.97 2.53 18.23
C LEU A 82 5.38 2.35 19.63
N VAL A 83 4.36 1.52 19.77
CA VAL A 83 3.48 1.51 20.95
C VAL A 83 3.11 0.11 21.46
N GLY A 84 3.65 -0.95 20.85
CA GLY A 84 3.30 -2.32 21.20
C GLY A 84 1.89 -2.74 20.73
N PRO A 85 1.33 -3.83 21.28
CA PRO A 85 0.09 -4.45 20.79
C PRO A 85 -1.18 -3.72 21.28
N THR A 86 -1.23 -2.38 21.20
CA THR A 86 -2.41 -1.62 21.64
C THR A 86 -3.26 -1.17 20.46
N ARG A 87 -4.60 -1.28 20.62
CA ARG A 87 -5.60 -0.80 19.66
C ARG A 87 -6.50 0.29 20.26
N ASP A 88 -6.22 0.73 21.47
CA ASP A 88 -7.13 1.57 22.25
C ASP A 88 -7.22 3.02 21.78
N ASN A 89 -6.28 3.45 20.93
CA ASN A 89 -6.30 4.79 20.35
C ASN A 89 -6.68 4.72 18.86
N PRO A 90 -7.85 5.24 18.46
CA PRO A 90 -8.32 5.21 17.07
C PRO A 90 -7.44 6.02 16.10
N SER A 91 -6.61 6.93 16.62
CA SER A 91 -5.66 7.71 15.82
C SER A 91 -4.38 6.93 15.49
N TYR A 92 -4.09 5.83 16.18
CA TYR A 92 -2.96 4.98 15.82
C TYR A 92 -3.30 4.11 14.61
N ARG A 93 -2.43 4.14 13.64
CA ARG A 93 -2.48 3.23 12.51
C ARG A 93 -1.94 1.86 12.94
N ALA A 94 -2.56 0.79 12.46
CA ALA A 94 -2.19 -0.59 12.84
C ALA A 94 -0.72 -0.92 12.51
N TYR A 95 -0.13 -0.31 11.47
CA TYR A 95 1.28 -0.48 11.12
C TYR A 95 2.28 0.20 12.08
N HIS A 96 1.80 0.95 13.08
CA HIS A 96 2.60 1.48 14.20
C HIS A 96 2.53 0.58 15.44
N THR A 97 1.95 -0.60 15.33
CA THR A 97 1.78 -1.54 16.44
C THR A 97 2.27 -2.92 16.04
N SER A 98 2.55 -3.78 17.03
CA SER A 98 2.81 -5.21 16.82
C SER A 98 1.54 -6.07 16.78
N ALA A 99 0.35 -5.46 16.76
CA ALA A 99 -0.91 -6.18 16.68
C ALA A 99 -1.09 -6.83 15.30
N GLU A 100 -1.76 -7.98 15.27
CA GLU A 100 -2.14 -8.63 14.01
C GLU A 100 -3.05 -7.71 13.20
N LEU A 101 -2.73 -7.57 11.91
CA LEU A 101 -3.48 -6.77 10.96
C LEU A 101 -4.42 -7.68 10.17
N GLY A 102 -5.72 -7.47 10.31
CA GLY A 102 -6.71 -8.20 9.53
C GLY A 102 -6.62 -7.90 8.02
N TYR A 103 -7.22 -8.76 7.20
CA TYR A 103 -7.29 -8.50 5.76
C TYR A 103 -7.96 -7.16 5.46
N HIS A 104 -7.35 -6.38 4.61
CA HIS A 104 -7.82 -5.07 4.17
C HIS A 104 -7.28 -4.76 2.79
N SER A 105 -7.83 -3.76 2.14
CA SER A 105 -7.25 -3.09 0.98
C SER A 105 -6.95 -1.64 1.32
N ASP A 106 -5.87 -1.11 0.77
CA ASP A 106 -5.54 0.31 0.87
C ASP A 106 -6.22 1.10 -0.26
N SER A 107 -6.37 2.42 -0.07
CA SER A 107 -7.01 3.31 -1.04
C SER A 107 -6.02 3.76 -2.12
N CYS A 108 -5.42 2.81 -2.83
CA CYS A 108 -4.49 3.03 -3.94
C CYS A 108 -4.49 1.81 -4.86
N ASP A 109 -4.01 1.97 -6.10
CA ASP A 109 -3.99 0.89 -7.09
C ASP A 109 -2.93 -0.16 -6.75
N VAL A 110 -1.78 0.26 -6.22
CA VAL A 110 -0.65 -0.63 -5.89
C VAL A 110 -0.02 -0.23 -4.58
N VAL A 111 0.11 -1.19 -3.66
CA VAL A 111 0.92 -1.06 -2.44
C VAL A 111 2.29 -1.65 -2.68
N VAL A 112 3.34 -0.92 -2.35
CA VAL A 112 4.72 -1.39 -2.43
C VAL A 112 5.34 -1.34 -1.04
N LEU A 113 5.98 -2.42 -0.62
CA LEU A 113 6.68 -2.53 0.67
C LEU A 113 8.13 -2.92 0.46
N LEU A 114 9.06 -2.24 1.13
CA LEU A 114 10.46 -2.63 1.22
C LEU A 114 10.74 -3.23 2.59
N CYS A 115 11.16 -4.50 2.63
CA CYS A 115 11.60 -5.14 3.86
C CYS A 115 13.03 -4.70 4.19
N LEU A 116 13.18 -3.85 5.19
CA LEU A 116 14.50 -3.42 5.71
C LEU A 116 15.06 -4.47 6.66
N ASN A 117 14.23 -5.00 7.55
CA ASN A 117 14.61 -6.02 8.53
C ASN A 117 13.54 -7.08 8.62
N LYS A 118 13.94 -8.33 8.74
CA LYS A 118 13.01 -9.43 9.03
C LYS A 118 12.56 -9.36 10.48
N ALA A 119 11.29 -9.68 10.72
CA ALA A 119 10.81 -9.87 12.09
C ALA A 119 11.57 -11.02 12.76
N LYS A 120 11.87 -10.87 14.06
CA LYS A 120 12.50 -11.94 14.86
C LYS A 120 11.56 -13.15 14.95
N GLN A 121 10.26 -12.90 15.07
CA GLN A 121 9.19 -13.90 15.13
C GLN A 121 7.91 -13.32 14.54
N GLY A 122 7.11 -14.13 13.85
CA GLY A 122 5.88 -13.67 13.19
C GLY A 122 6.16 -12.87 11.92
N GLY A 123 5.32 -11.86 11.64
CA GLY A 123 5.46 -10.97 10.47
C GLY A 123 5.14 -11.65 9.13
N LEU A 124 4.39 -12.75 9.14
CA LEU A 124 3.89 -13.39 7.93
C LEU A 124 2.77 -12.56 7.32
N SER A 125 2.84 -12.36 6.01
CA SER A 125 1.78 -11.71 5.23
C SER A 125 0.98 -12.75 4.47
N SER A 126 -0.33 -12.63 4.53
CA SER A 126 -1.28 -13.42 3.73
C SER A 126 -1.94 -12.50 2.70
N ILE A 127 -2.07 -12.98 1.48
CA ILE A 127 -2.66 -12.22 0.37
C ILE A 127 -3.81 -13.01 -0.21
N ALA A 128 -4.93 -12.35 -0.44
CA ALA A 128 -6.10 -12.90 -1.10
C ALA A 128 -6.55 -11.99 -2.24
N SER A 129 -6.98 -12.57 -3.35
CA SER A 129 -7.54 -11.82 -4.47
C SER A 129 -8.94 -11.31 -4.12
N SER A 130 -9.17 -10.00 -4.20
CA SER A 130 -10.49 -9.41 -4.01
C SER A 130 -11.51 -9.91 -5.04
N VAL A 131 -11.07 -10.11 -6.28
CA VAL A 131 -11.90 -10.69 -7.35
C VAL A 131 -12.30 -12.13 -7.02
N ALA A 132 -11.37 -12.95 -6.51
CA ALA A 132 -11.69 -14.31 -6.09
C ALA A 132 -12.67 -14.33 -4.91
N ILE A 133 -12.51 -13.42 -3.95
CA ILE A 133 -13.44 -13.25 -2.83
C ILE A 133 -14.83 -12.89 -3.35
N TYR A 134 -14.92 -11.89 -4.25
CA TYR A 134 -16.18 -11.50 -4.86
C TYR A 134 -16.87 -12.66 -5.57
N ASN A 135 -16.16 -13.42 -6.41
CA ASN A 135 -16.71 -14.54 -7.15
C ASN A 135 -17.23 -15.65 -6.22
N VAL A 136 -16.50 -16.02 -5.18
CA VAL A 136 -16.93 -16.99 -4.18
C VAL A 136 -18.16 -16.49 -3.41
N MET A 137 -18.20 -15.21 -3.07
CA MET A 137 -19.37 -14.62 -2.41
C MET A 137 -20.58 -14.59 -3.34
N LEU A 138 -20.38 -14.25 -4.62
CA LEU A 138 -21.47 -14.24 -5.61
C LEU A 138 -22.10 -15.62 -5.79
N GLU A 139 -21.28 -16.67 -5.77
CA GLU A 139 -21.74 -18.06 -5.84
C GLU A 139 -22.50 -18.49 -4.59
N ARG A 140 -21.97 -18.18 -3.39
CA ARG A 140 -22.47 -18.73 -2.12
C ARG A 140 -23.49 -17.83 -1.43
N ARG A 141 -23.37 -16.54 -1.59
CA ARG A 141 -24.16 -15.51 -0.87
C ARG A 141 -24.41 -14.28 -1.77
N PRO A 142 -25.12 -14.45 -2.92
CA PRO A 142 -25.44 -13.34 -3.81
C PRO A 142 -26.26 -12.23 -3.12
N ASP A 143 -27.03 -12.58 -2.09
CA ASP A 143 -27.74 -11.63 -1.23
C ASP A 143 -26.78 -10.64 -0.55
N LEU A 144 -25.65 -11.10 -0.03
CA LEU A 144 -24.64 -10.23 0.59
C LEU A 144 -23.91 -9.38 -0.45
N VAL A 145 -23.62 -9.92 -1.62
CA VAL A 145 -22.99 -9.15 -2.70
C VAL A 145 -23.90 -7.99 -3.10
N ALA A 146 -25.22 -8.21 -3.23
CA ALA A 146 -26.17 -7.15 -3.53
C ALA A 146 -26.20 -6.02 -2.48
N GLU A 147 -25.87 -6.31 -1.23
CA GLU A 147 -25.71 -5.29 -0.20
C GLU A 147 -24.34 -4.61 -0.28
N LEU A 148 -23.24 -5.34 -0.51
CA LEU A 148 -21.87 -4.84 -0.47
C LEU A 148 -21.48 -3.97 -1.68
N VAL A 149 -22.30 -3.97 -2.74
CA VAL A 149 -22.15 -3.02 -3.87
C VAL A 149 -22.91 -1.71 -3.66
N LYS A 150 -23.71 -1.60 -2.59
CA LYS A 150 -24.34 -0.34 -2.19
C LYS A 150 -23.36 0.55 -1.44
N PRO A 151 -23.55 1.88 -1.45
CA PRO A 151 -22.74 2.78 -0.62
C PRO A 151 -22.90 2.49 0.88
N TRP A 152 -21.78 2.48 1.58
CA TRP A 152 -21.71 2.31 3.03
C TRP A 152 -20.92 3.46 3.64
N TYR A 153 -21.30 3.90 4.83
CA TYR A 153 -20.60 4.93 5.56
C TYR A 153 -19.22 4.45 6.03
N ARG A 154 -18.21 5.25 5.72
CA ARG A 154 -16.82 5.04 6.11
C ARG A 154 -16.37 6.17 7.02
N ASP A 155 -15.86 5.85 8.19
CA ASP A 155 -15.26 6.80 9.13
C ASP A 155 -13.92 7.32 8.57
N ARG A 156 -13.72 8.65 8.61
CA ARG A 156 -12.46 9.30 8.24
C ARG A 156 -11.38 9.22 9.32
N ARG A 157 -11.64 8.59 10.45
CA ARG A 157 -10.68 8.37 11.55
C ARG A 157 -9.96 9.64 11.99
N ASN A 158 -10.71 10.72 12.20
CA ASN A 158 -10.22 12.06 12.54
C ASN A 158 -9.37 12.75 11.46
N GLU A 159 -9.24 12.19 10.26
CA GLU A 159 -8.59 12.83 9.11
C GLU A 159 -9.66 13.53 8.25
N ILE A 160 -10.29 14.55 8.82
CA ILE A 160 -11.44 15.23 8.21
C ILE A 160 -10.94 16.46 7.44
N PRO A 161 -11.07 16.49 6.09
CA PRO A 161 -10.74 17.68 5.33
C PRO A 161 -11.67 18.84 5.72
N PRO A 162 -11.20 20.11 5.62
CA PRO A 162 -12.02 21.27 5.93
C PRO A 162 -13.35 21.26 5.16
N GLY A 163 -14.45 21.45 5.89
CA GLY A 163 -15.79 21.50 5.30
C GLY A 163 -16.37 20.15 4.85
N LYS A 164 -15.77 19.03 5.27
CA LYS A 164 -16.30 17.70 5.01
C LYS A 164 -16.85 17.05 6.26
N ASP A 165 -17.78 16.11 6.08
CA ASP A 165 -18.29 15.28 7.16
C ASP A 165 -17.21 14.33 7.69
N PRO A 166 -17.30 13.85 8.96
CA PRO A 166 -16.37 12.87 9.53
C PRO A 166 -16.48 11.47 8.88
N TRP A 167 -17.35 11.32 7.92
CA TRP A 167 -17.60 10.10 7.16
C TRP A 167 -17.70 10.39 5.65
N PHE A 168 -17.67 9.36 4.86
CA PHE A 168 -17.97 9.38 3.42
C PHE A 168 -18.60 8.05 3.02
N GLU A 169 -19.28 8.04 1.88
CA GLU A 169 -19.91 6.83 1.35
C GLU A 169 -19.03 6.18 0.29
N LEU A 170 -18.87 4.86 0.39
CA LEU A 170 -18.16 4.05 -0.59
C LEU A 170 -18.69 2.61 -0.54
N PRO A 171 -18.95 1.94 -1.68
CA PRO A 171 -19.22 0.51 -1.71
C PRO A 171 -18.04 -0.32 -1.18
N ILE A 172 -18.30 -1.52 -0.71
CA ILE A 172 -17.26 -2.49 -0.37
C ILE A 172 -16.65 -3.07 -1.65
N PHE A 173 -17.49 -3.41 -2.62
CA PHE A 173 -17.07 -3.77 -3.96
C PHE A 173 -17.36 -2.61 -4.91
N CYS A 174 -16.31 -2.03 -5.47
CA CYS A 174 -16.38 -1.00 -6.51
C CYS A 174 -16.03 -1.64 -7.85
N PHE A 175 -16.75 -1.23 -8.89
CA PHE A 175 -16.45 -1.62 -10.26
C PHE A 175 -16.13 -0.36 -11.04
N GLU A 176 -14.94 -0.31 -11.63
CA GLU A 176 -14.62 0.71 -12.62
C GLU A 176 -15.07 0.19 -13.99
N GLN A 177 -15.73 1.06 -14.72
CA GLN A 177 -15.95 0.81 -16.15
C GLN A 177 -14.65 1.19 -16.85
N GLY A 178 -13.97 0.19 -17.39
CA GLY A 178 -12.76 0.37 -18.20
C GLY A 178 -13.02 1.11 -19.50
#